data_9c9698105f0088ab53e6256fbe157d02
#
_entry.id   9c9698105f0088ab53e6256fbe157d02
#
_cell.length_a   1.000
_cell.length_b   1.000
_cell.length_c   1.000
_cell.angle_alpha   90.00
_cell.angle_beta   90.00
_cell.angle_gamma   90.00
#
_symmetry.space_group_name_H-M   'P 1'
#
loop_
_entity.id
_entity.type
_entity.pdbx_description
1 polymer ?
#
loop_
_entity_poly.entity_id
_entity_poly.type
_entity_poly.pdbx_seq_one_letter_code
_entity_poly.pdbx_strand_id
1 'polypeptide(L)'
;MALYQKTTMGAGLHAANPMLQETPDPLTKVTWDNYVTMAHSDVDAMGLNGFIGQEKPASLVKVTVGGSSMELPVFPMPGQAPGTIGIALGYGRGANGENIGKAAFQTGENGSFETNAEGNPIPVGQNVFPWANESGTFTDYAQYDVTVEATGGTYPLACTQIQNTFMGRESIVKETDFTSYFAERGAEKGKASWNELITLAVHEDVTGDGTIDAQDSKPTSAFDLWHEHPVEKLDS
;
A
#
# COMPACT_ATOMS: atom_id res chain seq x y z
N MET A 1 -16.67 12.07 2.64
CA MET A 1 -16.43 10.64 2.31
C MET A 1 -17.12 10.29 1.00
N ALA A 2 -16.49 9.45 0.19
CA ALA A 2 -17.10 8.88 -1.01
C ALA A 2 -17.20 7.35 -0.90
N LEU A 3 -18.36 6.79 -1.13
CA LEU A 3 -18.56 5.36 -1.31
C LEU A 3 -18.39 5.03 -2.80
N TYR A 4 -17.66 3.95 -3.11
CA TYR A 4 -17.39 3.58 -4.49
C TYR A 4 -17.45 2.07 -4.71
N GLN A 5 -17.52 1.65 -5.96
CA GLN A 5 -17.47 0.24 -6.35
C GLN A 5 -16.09 -0.10 -6.90
N LYS A 6 -15.50 -1.18 -6.39
CA LYS A 6 -14.31 -1.78 -7.00
C LYS A 6 -14.66 -2.52 -8.28
N THR A 7 -13.73 -2.58 -9.20
CA THR A 7 -13.90 -3.27 -10.50
C THR A 7 -14.28 -4.74 -10.34
N THR A 8 -13.70 -5.41 -9.34
CA THR A 8 -13.89 -6.85 -9.12
C THR A 8 -15.15 -7.17 -8.33
N MET A 9 -15.45 -6.39 -7.30
CA MET A 9 -16.56 -6.66 -6.37
C MET A 9 -17.87 -6.00 -6.78
N GLY A 10 -17.80 -4.89 -7.54
CA GLY A 10 -18.96 -4.07 -7.83
C GLY A 10 -19.70 -3.67 -6.54
N ALA A 11 -21.00 -3.78 -6.54
CA ALA A 11 -21.84 -3.57 -5.37
C ALA A 11 -21.98 -4.83 -4.47
N GLY A 12 -21.10 -5.83 -4.63
CA GLY A 12 -21.09 -7.07 -3.85
C GLY A 12 -21.76 -8.25 -4.52
N LEU A 13 -22.13 -8.16 -5.79
CA LEU A 13 -22.67 -9.30 -6.56
C LEU A 13 -21.66 -10.45 -6.66
N HIS A 14 -20.38 -10.14 -6.58
CA HIS A 14 -19.28 -11.09 -6.73
C HIS A 14 -18.66 -11.53 -5.40
N ALA A 15 -19.26 -11.20 -4.26
CA ALA A 15 -18.72 -11.51 -2.94
C ALA A 15 -18.52 -13.03 -2.69
N ALA A 16 -19.32 -13.87 -3.33
CA ALA A 16 -19.20 -15.33 -3.22
C ALA A 16 -18.12 -15.94 -4.16
N ASN A 17 -17.48 -15.12 -5.02
CA ASN A 17 -16.48 -15.60 -5.95
C ASN A 17 -15.06 -15.37 -5.38
N PRO A 18 -14.34 -16.42 -4.95
CA PRO A 18 -13.02 -16.29 -4.35
C PRO A 18 -11.99 -15.71 -5.33
N MET A 19 -12.06 -16.04 -6.61
CA MET A 19 -11.11 -15.53 -7.61
C MET A 19 -11.22 -14.01 -7.78
N LEU A 20 -12.43 -13.45 -7.70
CA LEU A 20 -12.62 -12.00 -7.76
C LEU A 20 -12.23 -11.32 -6.45
N GLN A 21 -12.38 -11.98 -5.32
CA GLN A 21 -11.88 -11.52 -4.04
C GLN A 21 -10.34 -11.45 -4.01
N GLU A 22 -9.67 -12.46 -4.58
CA GLU A 22 -8.22 -12.52 -4.68
C GLU A 22 -7.63 -11.56 -5.72
N THR A 23 -8.44 -11.10 -6.68
CA THR A 23 -7.98 -10.18 -7.72
C THR A 23 -7.61 -8.83 -7.11
N PRO A 24 -6.36 -8.38 -7.23
CA PRO A 24 -5.93 -7.11 -6.65
C PRO A 24 -6.66 -5.92 -7.28
N ASP A 25 -7.00 -4.96 -6.45
CA ASP A 25 -7.52 -3.68 -6.92
C ASP A 25 -6.49 -3.02 -7.87
N PRO A 26 -6.92 -2.47 -9.02
CA PRO A 26 -5.98 -1.91 -10.00
C PRO A 26 -5.13 -0.76 -9.47
N LEU A 27 -5.64 0.01 -8.50
CA LEU A 27 -4.95 1.15 -7.93
C LEU A 27 -4.16 0.79 -6.66
N THR A 28 -4.85 0.26 -5.66
CA THR A 28 -4.28 0.01 -4.33
C THR A 28 -3.56 -1.33 -4.21
N LYS A 29 -3.82 -2.26 -5.13
CA LYS A 29 -3.29 -3.64 -5.10
C LYS A 29 -3.74 -4.48 -3.90
N VAL A 30 -4.72 -3.99 -3.15
CA VAL A 30 -5.32 -4.70 -2.02
C VAL A 30 -6.30 -5.75 -2.52
N THR A 31 -6.28 -6.89 -1.86
CA THR A 31 -7.17 -8.04 -2.09
C THR A 31 -8.07 -8.24 -0.87
N TRP A 32 -9.12 -9.01 -1.03
CA TRP A 32 -10.06 -9.49 -0.02
C TRP A 32 -10.89 -8.40 0.66
N ASP A 33 -10.32 -7.42 1.33
CA ASP A 33 -11.01 -6.48 2.21
C ASP A 33 -11.41 -5.16 1.54
N ASN A 34 -12.33 -4.43 2.18
CA ASN A 34 -12.45 -3.00 1.99
C ASN A 34 -11.71 -2.25 3.12
N TYR A 35 -11.38 -1.03 2.83
CA TYR A 35 -10.53 -0.18 3.67
C TYR A 35 -10.88 1.28 3.42
N VAL A 36 -10.42 2.14 4.31
CA VAL A 36 -10.48 3.59 4.17
C VAL A 36 -9.29 4.06 3.35
N THR A 37 -9.50 4.62 2.16
CA THR A 37 -8.45 5.36 1.45
C THR A 37 -8.33 6.75 2.05
N MET A 38 -7.09 7.20 2.27
CA MET A 38 -6.81 8.48 2.90
C MET A 38 -5.54 9.10 2.32
N ALA A 39 -5.49 10.42 2.23
CA ALA A 39 -4.28 11.12 1.79
C ALA A 39 -3.12 10.87 2.76
N HIS A 40 -1.88 10.79 2.27
CA HIS A 40 -0.70 10.61 3.12
C HIS A 40 -0.57 11.70 4.19
N SER A 41 -0.87 12.94 3.86
CA SER A 41 -0.86 14.05 4.82
C SER A 41 -1.81 13.86 6.00
N ASP A 42 -2.98 13.27 5.74
CA ASP A 42 -3.98 13.01 6.78
C ASP A 42 -3.55 11.80 7.65
N VAL A 43 -2.99 10.77 7.01
CA VAL A 43 -2.41 9.60 7.68
C VAL A 43 -1.30 10.02 8.63
N ASP A 44 -0.38 10.87 8.18
CA ASP A 44 0.72 11.39 8.98
C ASP A 44 0.23 12.29 10.12
N ALA A 45 -0.75 13.17 9.85
CA ALA A 45 -1.34 14.05 10.84
C ALA A 45 -2.05 13.27 11.97
N MET A 46 -2.60 12.10 11.67
CA MET A 46 -3.25 11.22 12.63
C MET A 46 -2.26 10.23 13.30
N GLY A 47 -0.99 10.23 12.92
CA GLY A 47 0.02 9.30 13.44
C GLY A 47 -0.23 7.83 13.05
N LEU A 48 -0.88 7.60 11.93
CA LEU A 48 -1.16 6.25 11.41
C LEU A 48 0.02 5.71 10.58
N ASN A 49 0.00 4.41 10.30
CA ASN A 49 1.02 3.79 9.45
C ASN A 49 0.92 4.31 8.01
N GLY A 50 1.91 5.07 7.57
CA GLY A 50 1.99 5.64 6.21
C GLY A 50 2.43 4.64 5.14
N PHE A 51 2.81 3.43 5.53
CA PHE A 51 3.22 2.35 4.63
C PHE A 51 2.63 1.03 5.12
N ILE A 52 2.06 0.25 4.20
CA ILE A 52 1.54 -1.08 4.47
C ILE A 52 2.45 -2.10 3.80
N GLY A 53 2.87 -3.10 4.55
CA GLY A 53 3.74 -4.16 4.09
C GLY A 53 3.56 -5.43 4.91
N GLN A 54 4.32 -6.45 4.59
CA GLN A 54 4.25 -7.74 5.27
C GLN A 54 4.51 -7.62 6.80
N GLU A 55 5.42 -6.72 7.18
CA GLU A 55 5.81 -6.48 8.58
C GLU A 55 5.14 -5.24 9.19
N LYS A 56 4.36 -4.49 8.40
CA LYS A 56 3.69 -3.28 8.82
C LYS A 56 2.20 -3.36 8.49
N PRO A 57 1.39 -3.83 9.43
CA PRO A 57 -0.06 -3.91 9.24
C PRO A 57 -0.67 -2.51 9.10
N ALA A 58 -1.83 -2.43 8.47
CA ALA A 58 -2.61 -1.21 8.37
C ALA A 58 -3.10 -0.76 9.75
N SER A 59 -3.09 0.54 10.01
CA SER A 59 -3.74 1.09 11.21
C SER A 59 -5.25 1.01 11.08
N LEU A 60 -5.94 0.76 12.19
CA LEU A 60 -7.40 0.77 12.23
C LEU A 60 -7.93 2.15 12.63
N VAL A 61 -8.99 2.56 11.97
CA VAL A 61 -9.74 3.77 12.30
C VAL A 61 -11.22 3.46 12.47
N LYS A 62 -11.84 4.18 13.38
CA LYS A 62 -13.28 4.20 13.56
C LYS A 62 -13.86 5.31 12.70
N VAL A 63 -14.66 4.95 11.73
CA VAL A 63 -15.41 5.89 10.88
C VAL A 63 -16.83 5.98 11.42
N THR A 64 -17.32 7.19 11.63
CA THR A 64 -18.67 7.45 12.14
C THR A 64 -19.45 8.33 11.14
N VAL A 65 -20.63 7.88 10.78
CA VAL A 65 -21.56 8.56 9.87
C VAL A 65 -22.98 8.47 10.45
N GLY A 66 -23.62 9.61 10.68
CA GLY A 66 -25.02 9.66 11.14
C GLY A 66 -25.29 8.88 12.43
N GLY A 67 -24.30 8.77 13.33
CA GLY A 67 -24.40 8.02 14.58
C GLY A 67 -24.11 6.52 14.48
N SER A 68 -23.91 5.99 13.27
CA SER A 68 -23.41 4.63 13.03
C SER A 68 -21.89 4.65 12.88
N SER A 69 -21.19 3.69 13.47
CA SER A 69 -19.74 3.61 13.36
C SER A 69 -19.26 2.22 12.98
N MET A 70 -18.17 2.16 12.22
CA MET A 70 -17.49 0.93 11.83
C MET A 70 -15.98 1.12 11.96
N GLU A 71 -15.28 0.03 12.26
CA GLU A 71 -13.82 0.00 12.31
C GLU A 71 -13.30 -0.60 11.01
N LEU A 72 -12.35 0.08 10.37
CA LEU A 72 -11.79 -0.28 9.07
C LEU A 72 -10.29 0.00 9.04
N PRO A 73 -9.51 -0.81 8.30
CA PRO A 73 -8.11 -0.51 8.07
C PRO A 73 -7.93 0.68 7.12
N VAL A 74 -6.86 1.44 7.33
CA VAL A 74 -6.51 2.59 6.48
C VAL A 74 -5.51 2.19 5.43
N PHE A 75 -5.76 2.60 4.20
CA PHE A 75 -4.81 2.53 3.10
C PHE A 75 -4.36 3.96 2.72
N PRO A 76 -3.07 4.31 2.92
CA PRO A 76 -2.52 5.57 2.45
C PRO A 76 -2.55 5.63 0.92
N MET A 77 -3.31 6.58 0.36
CA MET A 77 -3.55 6.67 -1.08
C MET A 77 -2.80 7.85 -1.68
N PRO A 78 -1.76 7.61 -2.50
CA PRO A 78 -1.06 8.68 -3.19
C PRO A 78 -1.98 9.46 -4.14
N GLY A 79 -1.90 10.79 -4.08
CA GLY A 79 -2.69 11.66 -4.95
C GLY A 79 -4.13 11.91 -4.51
N GLN A 80 -4.57 11.32 -3.40
CA GLN A 80 -5.89 11.66 -2.84
C GLN A 80 -5.87 13.03 -2.19
N ALA A 81 -6.96 13.78 -2.34
CA ALA A 81 -7.11 15.10 -1.75
C ALA A 81 -7.19 15.01 -0.22
N PRO A 82 -6.42 15.85 0.53
CA PRO A 82 -6.54 15.93 1.98
C PRO A 82 -7.96 16.24 2.44
N GLY A 83 -8.33 15.72 3.61
CA GLY A 83 -9.68 15.87 4.17
C GLY A 83 -10.75 15.02 3.48
N THR A 84 -10.35 14.11 2.59
CA THR A 84 -11.28 13.20 1.92
C THR A 84 -10.95 11.74 2.22
N ILE A 85 -11.97 10.92 2.34
CA ILE A 85 -11.83 9.47 2.46
C ILE A 85 -12.72 8.75 1.44
N GLY A 86 -12.27 7.58 1.01
CA GLY A 86 -13.04 6.69 0.15
C GLY A 86 -13.16 5.30 0.76
N ILE A 87 -14.33 4.65 0.59
CA ILE A 87 -14.57 3.29 1.08
C ILE A 87 -15.33 2.50 0.02
N ALA A 88 -14.86 1.29 -0.27
CA ALA A 88 -15.50 0.44 -1.27
C ALA A 88 -16.74 -0.26 -0.72
N LEU A 89 -17.78 -0.28 -1.56
CA LEU A 89 -19.01 -1.06 -1.35
C LEU A 89 -18.78 -2.57 -1.63
N GLY A 90 -19.72 -3.38 -1.18
CA GLY A 90 -19.83 -4.78 -1.59
C GLY A 90 -19.19 -5.80 -0.64
N TYR A 91 -18.64 -5.35 0.46
CA TYR A 91 -18.04 -6.17 1.51
C TYR A 91 -18.92 -6.33 2.75
N GLY A 92 -18.49 -7.13 3.72
CA GLY A 92 -19.20 -7.35 4.98
C GLY A 92 -20.52 -8.10 4.82
N ARG A 93 -20.70 -8.82 3.72
CA ARG A 93 -21.91 -9.60 3.45
C ARG A 93 -21.93 -10.87 4.30
N GLY A 94 -23.10 -11.29 4.68
CA GLY A 94 -23.30 -12.46 5.56
C GLY A 94 -23.27 -12.12 7.05
N ALA A 95 -23.03 -10.88 7.44
CA ALA A 95 -23.07 -10.44 8.83
C ALA A 95 -24.40 -10.68 9.53
N ASN A 96 -25.49 -10.71 8.75
CA ASN A 96 -26.84 -11.00 9.23
C ASN A 96 -27.30 -12.45 8.98
N GLY A 97 -26.34 -13.36 8.70
CA GLY A 97 -26.63 -14.76 8.46
C GLY A 97 -27.09 -15.11 7.04
N GLU A 98 -26.86 -14.22 6.06
CA GLU A 98 -27.12 -14.53 4.67
C GLU A 98 -26.20 -15.65 4.18
N ASN A 99 -26.75 -16.60 3.44
CA ASN A 99 -25.99 -17.70 2.83
C ASN A 99 -25.33 -17.22 1.52
N ILE A 100 -24.14 -16.64 1.60
CA ILE A 100 -23.43 -16.07 0.46
C ILE A 100 -22.14 -16.81 0.09
N GLY A 101 -21.92 -17.98 0.63
CA GLY A 101 -20.75 -18.80 0.33
C GLY A 101 -19.52 -18.52 1.22
N LYS A 102 -18.60 -19.48 1.23
CA LYS A 102 -17.44 -19.46 2.14
C LYS A 102 -16.48 -18.30 1.90
N ALA A 103 -16.32 -17.87 0.65
CA ALA A 103 -15.40 -16.80 0.29
C ALA A 103 -15.75 -15.43 0.89
N ALA A 104 -16.95 -15.26 1.40
CA ALA A 104 -17.37 -14.02 2.04
C ALA A 104 -17.01 -13.94 3.53
N PHE A 105 -16.40 -14.98 4.08
CA PHE A 105 -16.03 -15.06 5.50
C PHE A 105 -14.53 -15.28 5.68
N GLN A 106 -14.00 -14.74 6.75
CA GLN A 106 -12.60 -14.93 7.12
C GLN A 106 -12.37 -16.40 7.52
N THR A 107 -11.26 -16.95 7.04
CA THR A 107 -10.86 -18.34 7.31
C THR A 107 -9.47 -18.39 7.92
N GLY A 108 -9.31 -19.19 8.97
CA GLY A 108 -8.02 -19.47 9.58
C GLY A 108 -7.17 -20.43 8.76
N GLU A 109 -5.94 -20.68 9.22
CA GLU A 109 -4.94 -21.53 8.54
C GLU A 109 -5.41 -22.96 8.29
N ASN A 110 -6.28 -23.46 9.14
CA ASN A 110 -6.86 -24.82 9.00
C ASN A 110 -8.11 -24.87 8.10
N GLY A 111 -8.48 -23.74 7.47
CA GLY A 111 -9.66 -23.64 6.61
C GLY A 111 -11.00 -23.57 7.35
N SER A 112 -11.00 -23.48 8.68
CA SER A 112 -12.20 -23.18 9.45
C SER A 112 -12.51 -21.68 9.42
N PHE A 113 -13.78 -21.33 9.63
CA PHE A 113 -14.15 -19.92 9.74
C PHE A 113 -13.59 -19.31 11.04
N GLU A 114 -13.09 -18.11 10.94
CA GLU A 114 -12.92 -17.24 12.09
C GLU A 114 -14.29 -16.86 12.62
N THR A 115 -14.46 -16.87 13.93
CA THR A 115 -15.75 -16.58 14.57
C THR A 115 -15.63 -15.48 15.60
N ASN A 116 -16.69 -14.67 15.71
CA ASN A 116 -16.81 -13.68 16.77
C ASN A 116 -17.12 -14.32 18.15
N ALA A 117 -17.26 -13.50 19.17
CA ALA A 117 -17.52 -13.97 20.54
C ALA A 117 -18.84 -14.76 20.68
N GLU A 118 -19.79 -14.53 19.79
CA GLU A 118 -21.08 -15.20 19.71
C GLU A 118 -21.04 -16.50 18.88
N GLY A 119 -19.88 -16.85 18.28
CA GLY A 119 -19.68 -18.03 17.47
C GLY A 119 -20.13 -17.89 16.01
N ASN A 120 -20.47 -16.68 15.55
CA ASN A 120 -20.84 -16.42 14.17
C ASN A 120 -19.60 -16.20 13.30
N PRO A 121 -19.57 -16.67 12.03
CA PRO A 121 -18.48 -16.38 11.11
C PRO A 121 -18.27 -14.90 10.91
N ILE A 122 -17.02 -14.46 10.89
CA ILE A 122 -16.65 -13.06 10.67
C ILE A 122 -16.63 -12.79 9.16
N PRO A 123 -17.42 -11.82 8.65
CA PRO A 123 -17.38 -11.46 7.23
C PRO A 123 -16.04 -10.85 6.82
N VAL A 124 -15.70 -10.98 5.55
CA VAL A 124 -14.60 -10.25 4.93
C VAL A 124 -15.02 -8.79 4.73
N GLY A 125 -14.26 -7.88 5.34
CA GLY A 125 -14.54 -6.45 5.31
C GLY A 125 -15.82 -6.04 6.04
N GLN A 126 -16.25 -4.80 5.81
CA GLN A 126 -17.41 -4.18 6.45
C GLN A 126 -18.48 -3.78 5.45
N ASN A 127 -19.76 -3.93 5.83
CA ASN A 127 -20.87 -3.50 5.01
C ASN A 127 -21.16 -2.00 5.22
N VAL A 128 -20.73 -1.18 4.28
CA VAL A 128 -20.89 0.28 4.31
C VAL A 128 -22.11 0.77 3.51
N PHE A 129 -22.93 -0.10 2.96
CA PHE A 129 -24.20 0.29 2.29
C PHE A 129 -25.15 1.11 3.17
N PRO A 130 -25.28 0.85 4.48
CA PRO A 130 -26.12 1.67 5.35
C PRO A 130 -25.75 3.16 5.39
N TRP A 131 -24.54 3.52 4.93
CA TRP A 131 -24.12 4.90 4.81
C TRP A 131 -24.46 5.56 3.46
N ALA A 132 -24.96 4.80 2.49
CA ALA A 132 -25.50 5.39 1.27
C ALA A 132 -26.87 6.00 1.53
N ASN A 133 -27.08 7.24 1.08
CA ASN A 133 -28.36 7.92 1.24
C ASN A 133 -29.27 7.64 0.04
N GLU A 134 -30.46 7.18 0.31
CA GLU A 134 -31.51 7.04 -0.71
C GLU A 134 -32.47 8.25 -0.69
N SER A 135 -32.51 8.96 -1.79
CA SER A 135 -33.43 10.09 -1.96
C SER A 135 -34.73 9.73 -2.69
N GLY A 136 -34.98 8.44 -2.92
CA GLY A 136 -36.13 7.93 -3.67
C GLY A 136 -35.99 8.01 -5.20
N THR A 137 -35.13 8.89 -5.71
CA THR A 137 -34.89 9.07 -7.15
C THR A 137 -33.47 8.59 -7.52
N PHE A 138 -32.54 8.75 -6.64
CA PHE A 138 -31.14 8.34 -6.81
C PHE A 138 -30.51 7.95 -5.46
N THR A 139 -29.45 7.18 -5.51
CA THR A 139 -28.62 6.87 -4.35
C THR A 139 -27.43 7.82 -4.30
N ASP A 140 -27.28 8.56 -3.21
CA ASP A 140 -26.13 9.43 -2.98
C ASP A 140 -25.04 8.66 -2.24
N TYR A 141 -23.90 8.56 -2.87
CA TYR A 141 -22.70 7.89 -2.33
C TYR A 141 -21.72 8.87 -1.65
N ALA A 142 -22.06 10.14 -1.57
CA ALA A 142 -21.26 11.15 -0.89
C ALA A 142 -21.81 11.41 0.53
N GLN A 143 -20.90 11.46 1.51
CA GLN A 143 -21.22 11.80 2.90
C GLN A 143 -20.30 12.94 3.36
N TYR A 144 -20.87 13.95 3.97
CA TYR A 144 -20.17 15.17 4.36
C TYR A 144 -19.83 15.21 5.86
N ASP A 145 -20.74 14.74 6.70
CA ASP A 145 -20.58 14.74 8.16
C ASP A 145 -19.99 13.40 8.61
N VAL A 146 -18.67 13.26 8.43
CA VAL A 146 -17.94 12.03 8.73
C VAL A 146 -16.84 12.31 9.72
N THR A 147 -16.82 11.55 10.81
CA THR A 147 -15.74 11.58 11.79
C THR A 147 -14.85 10.35 11.62
N VAL A 148 -13.53 10.56 11.65
CA VAL A 148 -12.53 9.49 11.58
C VAL A 148 -11.62 9.60 12.79
N GLU A 149 -11.52 8.53 13.57
CA GLU A 149 -10.73 8.48 14.80
C GLU A 149 -9.79 7.27 14.77
N ALA A 150 -8.53 7.46 15.15
CA ALA A 150 -7.58 6.37 15.31
C ALA A 150 -7.99 5.49 16.50
N THR A 151 -8.03 4.17 16.32
CA THR A 151 -8.38 3.23 17.41
C THR A 151 -7.14 2.68 18.11
N GLY A 152 -5.95 2.86 17.52
CA GLY A 152 -4.70 2.27 17.99
C GLY A 152 -4.54 0.79 17.65
N GLY A 153 -5.56 0.17 17.05
CA GLY A 153 -5.50 -1.18 16.53
C GLY A 153 -4.80 -1.28 15.18
N THR A 154 -4.47 -2.51 14.78
CA THR A 154 -3.87 -2.80 13.49
C THR A 154 -4.55 -4.00 12.84
N TYR A 155 -4.48 -4.07 11.51
CA TYR A 155 -5.05 -5.13 10.70
C TYR A 155 -4.10 -5.55 9.56
N PRO A 156 -3.82 -6.85 9.36
CA PRO A 156 -2.97 -7.32 8.29
C PRO A 156 -3.70 -7.26 6.94
N LEU A 157 -3.69 -6.10 6.32
CA LEU A 157 -4.35 -5.89 5.03
C LEU A 157 -3.57 -6.60 3.92
N ALA A 158 -4.22 -7.53 3.23
CA ALA A 158 -3.60 -8.29 2.16
C ALA A 158 -3.40 -7.40 0.91
N CYS A 159 -2.14 -7.10 0.61
CA CYS A 159 -1.78 -6.24 -0.50
C CYS A 159 -0.70 -6.91 -1.34
N THR A 160 -0.86 -6.89 -2.66
CA THR A 160 0.16 -7.36 -3.60
C THR A 160 1.01 -6.21 -4.09
N GLN A 161 2.19 -6.50 -4.67
CA GLN A 161 3.06 -5.50 -5.31
C GLN A 161 3.44 -4.35 -4.34
N ILE A 162 3.70 -4.68 -3.10
CA ILE A 162 4.02 -3.71 -2.03
C ILE A 162 5.48 -3.23 -2.05
N GLN A 163 6.32 -3.78 -2.90
CA GLN A 163 7.71 -3.37 -3.06
C GLN A 163 7.80 -2.12 -3.93
N ASN A 164 7.56 -0.97 -3.32
CA ASN A 164 7.56 0.34 -3.99
C ASN A 164 8.93 1.00 -3.95
N THR A 165 9.88 0.43 -3.20
CA THR A 165 11.23 0.94 -3.05
C THR A 165 12.22 -0.16 -3.34
N PHE A 166 13.41 0.21 -3.75
CA PHE A 166 14.52 -0.72 -3.90
C PHE A 166 15.16 -1.13 -2.56
N MET A 167 14.63 -0.65 -1.43
CA MET A 167 15.03 -1.00 -0.05
C MET A 167 16.54 -0.77 0.22
N GLY A 168 17.10 0.29 -0.34
CA GLY A 168 18.53 0.59 -0.25
C GLY A 168 19.42 -0.33 -1.10
N ARG A 169 18.85 -1.11 -2.00
CA ARG A 169 19.62 -1.97 -2.92
C ARG A 169 20.15 -1.17 -4.09
N GLU A 170 21.18 -0.45 -3.88
CA GLU A 170 21.82 0.41 -4.88
C GLU A 170 22.33 -0.36 -6.11
N SER A 171 22.59 -1.65 -5.96
CA SER A 171 22.89 -2.54 -7.08
C SER A 171 21.75 -2.70 -8.09
N ILE A 172 20.50 -2.39 -7.72
CA ILE A 172 19.33 -2.55 -8.59
C ILE A 172 18.91 -1.22 -9.20
N VAL A 173 18.86 -0.16 -8.39
CA VAL A 173 18.46 1.18 -8.82
C VAL A 173 19.49 2.18 -8.35
N LYS A 174 19.94 3.01 -9.25
CA LYS A 174 20.86 4.11 -8.95
C LYS A 174 20.15 5.44 -8.98
N GLU A 175 20.43 6.23 -7.99
CA GLU A 175 19.87 7.56 -7.84
C GLU A 175 20.98 8.60 -7.79
N THR A 176 20.79 9.73 -8.43
CA THR A 176 21.61 10.92 -8.30
C THR A 176 20.70 12.15 -8.43
N ASP A 177 21.08 13.22 -7.79
CA ASP A 177 20.38 14.48 -7.99
C ASP A 177 20.82 15.18 -9.30
N PHE A 178 19.95 16.03 -9.81
CA PHE A 178 20.16 16.71 -11.07
C PHE A 178 21.38 17.66 -11.03
N THR A 179 21.65 18.25 -9.88
CA THR A 179 22.76 19.19 -9.70
C THR A 179 24.08 18.48 -9.79
N SER A 180 24.22 17.35 -9.08
CA SER A 180 25.40 16.49 -9.15
C SER A 180 25.63 15.94 -10.55
N TYR A 181 24.58 15.44 -11.20
CA TYR A 181 24.66 14.98 -12.58
C TYR A 181 25.17 16.02 -13.57
N PHE A 182 24.72 17.28 -13.44
CA PHE A 182 25.14 18.37 -14.33
C PHE A 182 26.49 18.99 -13.94
N ALA A 183 26.80 19.04 -12.64
CA ALA A 183 28.08 19.60 -12.19
C ALA A 183 29.25 18.75 -12.73
N GLU A 184 29.17 17.47 -12.66
CA GLU A 184 30.21 16.56 -13.15
C GLU A 184 30.27 16.51 -14.68
N ARG A 185 29.13 16.51 -15.35
CA ARG A 185 29.07 16.57 -16.80
C ARG A 185 29.58 17.88 -17.38
N GLY A 186 29.56 18.96 -16.59
CA GLY A 186 30.08 20.28 -16.97
C GLY A 186 31.59 20.38 -16.88
N ALA A 187 32.24 19.64 -15.97
CA ALA A 187 33.68 19.72 -15.71
C ALA A 187 34.53 19.01 -16.78
N GLU A 188 34.03 17.93 -17.38
CA GLU A 188 34.71 17.24 -18.48
C GLU A 188 33.73 16.79 -19.57
N LYS A 189 33.41 17.72 -20.47
CA LYS A 189 32.56 17.38 -21.64
C LYS A 189 33.15 16.20 -22.40
N GLY A 190 32.61 15.02 -22.17
CA GLY A 190 32.79 13.85 -23.04
C GLY A 190 33.65 12.71 -22.50
N LYS A 191 34.12 12.72 -21.25
CA LYS A 191 35.00 11.67 -20.74
C LYS A 191 34.43 10.82 -19.60
N ALA A 192 33.53 11.33 -18.78
CA ALA A 192 32.93 10.50 -17.73
C ALA A 192 31.90 9.56 -18.34
N SER A 193 32.08 8.27 -18.13
CA SER A 193 31.06 7.30 -18.46
C SER A 193 29.84 7.51 -17.53
N TRP A 194 28.68 7.09 -18.00
CA TRP A 194 27.48 7.10 -17.16
C TRP A 194 27.70 6.38 -15.82
N ASN A 195 28.48 5.34 -15.84
CA ASN A 195 28.82 4.56 -14.65
C ASN A 195 29.64 5.36 -13.64
N GLU A 196 30.62 6.14 -14.09
CA GLU A 196 31.42 7.00 -13.22
C GLU A 196 30.59 8.11 -12.57
N LEU A 197 29.71 8.74 -13.35
CA LEU A 197 28.84 9.79 -12.85
C LEU A 197 27.92 9.34 -11.72
N ILE A 198 27.37 8.15 -11.85
CA ILE A 198 26.48 7.62 -10.83
C ILE A 198 27.27 7.01 -9.67
N THR A 199 28.42 6.48 -9.94
CA THR A 199 29.33 5.96 -8.90
C THR A 199 29.73 7.08 -7.93
N LEU A 200 29.98 8.28 -8.43
CA LEU A 200 30.32 9.45 -7.59
C LEU A 200 29.15 9.99 -6.75
N ALA A 201 27.90 9.70 -7.10
CA ALA A 201 26.73 10.22 -6.39
C ALA A 201 26.29 9.38 -5.17
N VAL A 202 26.83 8.19 -4.99
CA VAL A 202 26.38 7.21 -3.98
C VAL A 202 27.57 6.78 -3.12
N HIS A 203 28.24 7.71 -2.44
CA HIS A 203 29.44 7.34 -1.69
C HIS A 203 29.27 7.42 -0.19
N GLU A 204 29.49 6.29 0.43
CA GLU A 204 29.99 6.20 1.80
C GLU A 204 31.54 6.31 1.76
N ASP A 205 32.11 6.98 2.73
CA ASP A 205 33.55 6.95 3.00
C ASP A 205 33.95 5.51 3.36
N VAL A 206 34.33 4.74 2.34
CA VAL A 206 34.68 3.33 2.48
C VAL A 206 36.14 3.18 2.96
N THR A 207 36.96 4.17 2.67
CA THR A 207 38.36 4.20 3.11
C THR A 207 38.49 4.63 4.56
N GLY A 208 37.52 5.33 5.11
CA GLY A 208 37.50 5.81 6.50
C GLY A 208 38.43 6.98 6.77
N ASP A 209 38.80 7.73 5.70
CA ASP A 209 39.71 8.86 5.83
C ASP A 209 38.97 10.19 6.12
N GLY A 210 37.66 10.18 6.14
CA GLY A 210 36.80 11.33 6.44
C GLY A 210 36.51 12.20 5.23
N THR A 211 36.93 11.79 4.04
CA THR A 211 36.61 12.45 2.76
C THR A 211 36.01 11.45 1.79
N ILE A 212 34.97 11.86 1.06
CA ILE A 212 34.40 11.03 0.01
C ILE A 212 35.08 11.41 -1.30
N ASP A 213 35.89 10.52 -1.84
CA ASP A 213 36.65 10.75 -3.07
C ASP A 213 36.58 9.55 -4.05
N ALA A 214 37.35 9.65 -5.12
CA ALA A 214 37.35 8.61 -6.16
C ALA A 214 37.87 7.25 -5.67
N GLN A 215 38.51 7.17 -4.51
CA GLN A 215 39.01 5.92 -3.95
C GLN A 215 37.93 5.19 -3.14
N ASP A 216 36.91 5.92 -2.72
CA ASP A 216 35.72 5.35 -2.11
C ASP A 216 34.77 4.77 -3.16
N SER A 217 34.90 5.22 -4.40
CA SER A 217 34.20 4.64 -5.52
C SER A 217 34.80 3.29 -5.85
N LYS A 218 34.35 2.25 -5.19
CA LYS A 218 34.65 0.92 -5.65
C LYS A 218 34.07 0.71 -7.05
N PRO A 219 34.82 0.05 -7.95
CA PRO A 219 34.26 -0.43 -9.24
C PRO A 219 33.05 -1.34 -9.07
N THR A 220 32.90 -1.86 -7.90
CA THR A 220 31.78 -2.59 -7.34
C THR A 220 30.57 -1.71 -7.04
N SER A 221 30.58 -0.50 -7.53
CA SER A 221 29.40 0.32 -7.45
C SER A 221 28.23 -0.44 -8.04
N ALA A 222 27.12 -0.12 -7.51
CA ALA A 222 25.86 -0.70 -7.84
C ALA A 222 25.60 -0.91 -9.35
N PHE A 223 26.39 -0.40 -10.27
CA PHE A 223 26.26 -0.66 -11.70
C PHE A 223 27.17 -1.75 -12.24
N ASP A 224 28.16 -2.15 -11.50
CA ASP A 224 28.98 -3.24 -11.91
C ASP A 224 28.42 -4.55 -11.38
N LEU A 225 27.21 -4.84 -11.79
CA LEU A 225 26.54 -6.11 -11.50
C LEU A 225 27.40 -7.31 -11.93
N TRP A 226 28.25 -7.11 -12.92
CA TRP A 226 29.10 -8.18 -13.45
C TRP A 226 30.33 -8.42 -12.58
N HIS A 227 30.90 -7.39 -11.94
CA HIS A 227 32.10 -7.52 -11.12
C HIS A 227 31.82 -7.98 -9.69
N GLU A 228 30.63 -7.71 -9.14
CA GLU A 228 30.27 -8.13 -7.79
C GLU A 228 29.25 -9.26 -7.71
N HIS A 229 28.56 -9.53 -8.81
CA HIS A 229 27.52 -10.54 -8.78
C HIS A 229 28.11 -11.96 -8.86
N PRO A 230 27.63 -12.92 -8.05
CA PRO A 230 28.08 -14.31 -8.10
C PRO A 230 27.96 -14.98 -9.46
N VAL A 231 27.11 -14.46 -10.34
CA VAL A 231 26.91 -14.98 -11.72
C VAL A 231 28.17 -14.80 -12.57
N GLU A 232 28.90 -13.73 -12.38
CA GLU A 232 30.17 -13.52 -13.10
C GLU A 232 31.21 -14.62 -12.80
N LYS A 233 31.16 -15.18 -11.60
CA LYS A 233 32.04 -16.28 -11.20
C LYS A 233 31.65 -17.64 -11.75
N LEU A 234 30.48 -17.73 -12.40
CA LEU A 234 29.98 -18.96 -13.03
C LEU A 234 30.37 -19.06 -14.50
N ASP A 235 30.70 -17.93 -15.15
CA ASP A 235 31.08 -17.87 -16.55
C ASP A 235 32.60 -17.83 -16.78
N SER A 236 33.38 -17.87 -15.72
CA SER A 236 34.86 -17.96 -15.72
C SER A 236 35.31 -19.34 -15.21
#